data_bad321854072e0a3ece8f028db762ab7
#
_entry.id   bad321854072e0a3ece8f028db762ab7
#
_cell.length_a   1.000
_cell.length_b   1.000
_cell.length_c   1.000
_cell.angle_alpha   90.00
_cell.angle_beta   90.00
_cell.angle_gamma   90.00
#
_symmetry.space_group_name_H-M   'P 1'
#
loop_
_entity.id
_entity.type
_entity.pdbx_description
1 polymer ?
#
loop_
_entity_poly.entity_id
_entity_poly.type
_entity_poly.pdbx_seq_one_letter_code
_entity_poly.pdbx_strand_id
1 'polypeptide(L)'
;MGVAHRGGWEGARAWAAGHATLQGRQGTVCAAVGLLPQRLALILGDNAGYNRTITVPAAMPALTTARSFRLNKTLLSLATGLALAVSGPLAAHDTTRDCLDDACTVTSLFAADDQGGASAGGPIAAQRMGSWGIDTAGMDTSVKPGDDFFGYVSGNWAANTPIPADKSSYGAFMILRDLSEARVHQQLEGYALGNPATDGDAAKIAALYRGFLDEAAIEAAGATPLAPSLTAIRAAGDKTAIAELMGKRNTSFGVTLFGVSVSDDQRDPDRYTLYMGQSGLGLGDRAMYLDEKFAPQRERYLAYITQMLELGGWSEPAANAARVLAFETQIANAHWTRAESRNRDKTYNPVTRAELAAQAPGFDWDVFFTAAGVGQAQRVVLRQASAIPAMAQVFAATDLDTLKAWQAFHAIDDAAPLLSKAFVDAEFEFRSRFLAGQPEPKPRWKNAVGHAEGIMGEAIGRDYVKLYFPADAKAKMDALVANVKVAMGERLKQLEWMSPATRAEAAAKLAGFGLKIGHPDVWRDYSALEVRNGDVVGNTLRARAFEWDYRRARLGQQVDKAEWGMTPQTVNAYYNSVKNEIVFPAAILQPPFFDPDADPAVNYGGIGGVIGHEIIHGFDDQGRKSDGQG
;
A
#
# COMPACT_ATOMS: atom_id res chain seq x y z
N MET A 1 -28.34 19.09 -19.47
CA MET A 1 -28.23 17.82 -20.24
C MET A 1 -27.10 17.03 -19.64
N GLY A 2 -27.44 15.98 -18.91
CA GLY A 2 -26.49 15.12 -18.23
C GLY A 2 -25.86 14.15 -19.22
N VAL A 3 -24.55 14.01 -19.18
CA VAL A 3 -23.85 12.84 -19.67
C VAL A 3 -23.18 12.20 -18.46
N ALA A 4 -23.80 11.12 -18.00
CA ALA A 4 -23.26 10.28 -16.97
C ALA A 4 -22.10 9.47 -17.57
N HIS A 5 -20.89 9.68 -17.13
CA HIS A 5 -19.83 8.68 -17.30
C HIS A 5 -20.06 7.52 -16.32
N ARG A 6 -20.84 6.55 -16.77
CA ARG A 6 -20.79 5.17 -16.29
C ARG A 6 -19.92 4.40 -17.28
N GLY A 7 -18.75 4.04 -16.87
CA GLY A 7 -17.90 3.19 -17.67
C GLY A 7 -16.54 3.04 -17.01
N GLY A 8 -16.29 1.89 -16.39
CA GLY A 8 -14.93 1.57 -15.99
C GLY A 8 -14.74 0.78 -14.69
N TRP A 9 -15.74 0.04 -14.18
CA TRP A 9 -15.50 -0.86 -13.04
C TRP A 9 -16.39 -2.12 -13.04
N GLU A 10 -16.97 -2.51 -14.17
CA GLU A 10 -17.78 -3.75 -14.24
C GLU A 10 -16.99 -4.99 -14.75
N GLY A 11 -15.77 -4.84 -15.23
CA GLY A 11 -14.94 -5.97 -15.66
C GLY A 11 -14.40 -6.88 -14.54
N ALA A 12 -14.43 -6.45 -13.29
CA ALA A 12 -13.92 -7.22 -12.15
C ALA A 12 -14.99 -8.05 -11.42
N ARG A 13 -16.25 -8.06 -11.88
CA ARG A 13 -17.36 -8.71 -11.17
C ARG A 13 -17.75 -10.10 -11.66
N ALA A 14 -17.06 -10.68 -12.62
CA ALA A 14 -17.42 -11.98 -13.20
C ALA A 14 -16.55 -13.18 -12.74
N TRP A 15 -15.69 -13.04 -11.75
CA TRP A 15 -14.69 -14.08 -11.39
C TRP A 15 -14.91 -14.76 -10.04
N ALA A 16 -16.10 -14.78 -9.52
CA ALA A 16 -16.42 -15.46 -8.26
C ALA A 16 -17.42 -16.60 -8.43
N ALA A 17 -17.16 -17.51 -9.37
CA ALA A 17 -17.88 -18.79 -9.41
C ALA A 17 -16.90 -19.91 -9.75
N GLY A 18 -16.49 -20.65 -8.73
CA GLY A 18 -15.99 -22.02 -8.73
C GLY A 18 -15.01 -22.43 -9.83
N HIS A 19 -13.73 -22.07 -9.72
CA HIS A 19 -12.70 -22.64 -10.59
C HIS A 19 -11.81 -23.61 -9.78
N ALA A 20 -11.73 -24.85 -10.24
CA ALA A 20 -10.71 -25.79 -9.79
C ALA A 20 -9.54 -25.73 -10.79
N THR A 21 -8.37 -25.34 -10.32
CA THR A 21 -7.15 -25.29 -11.14
C THR A 21 -6.30 -26.53 -10.87
N LEU A 22 -5.99 -27.30 -11.89
CA LEU A 22 -5.01 -28.39 -11.86
C LEU A 22 -3.73 -27.88 -12.55
N GLN A 23 -2.68 -27.67 -11.77
CA GLN A 23 -1.35 -27.31 -12.30
C GLN A 23 -0.55 -28.55 -12.68
N GLY A 24 -0.20 -28.67 -13.95
CA GLY A 24 0.84 -29.57 -14.43
C GLY A 24 1.88 -28.77 -15.23
N ARG A 25 3.12 -29.21 -15.21
CA ARG A 25 4.31 -28.51 -15.74
C ARG A 25 4.31 -28.19 -17.25
N GLN A 26 3.22 -28.24 -17.95
CA GLN A 26 3.10 -27.75 -19.34
C GLN A 26 1.64 -27.46 -19.66
N GLY A 27 1.24 -26.22 -19.60
CA GLY A 27 -0.07 -25.72 -19.99
C GLY A 27 -1.13 -25.81 -18.88
N THR A 28 -1.82 -24.70 -18.63
CA THR A 28 -2.92 -24.63 -17.67
C THR A 28 -4.21 -25.09 -18.35
N VAL A 29 -4.81 -26.18 -17.87
CA VAL A 29 -6.13 -26.62 -18.30
C VAL A 29 -7.14 -26.10 -17.27
N CYS A 30 -7.95 -25.11 -17.65
CA CYS A 30 -9.07 -24.68 -16.83
C CYS A 30 -10.32 -25.45 -17.23
N ALA A 31 -10.84 -26.29 -16.34
CA ALA A 31 -12.13 -26.94 -16.49
C ALA A 31 -13.14 -26.23 -15.60
N ALA A 32 -14.11 -25.54 -16.21
CA ALA A 32 -15.26 -25.02 -15.49
C ALA A 32 -16.42 -26.04 -15.61
N VAL A 33 -16.86 -26.59 -14.49
CA VAL A 33 -18.03 -27.48 -14.46
C VAL A 33 -19.20 -26.67 -13.91
N GLY A 34 -20.02 -26.16 -14.81
CA GLY A 34 -21.30 -25.55 -14.44
C GLY A 34 -22.42 -26.59 -14.59
N LEU A 35 -23.04 -26.96 -13.50
CA LEU A 35 -24.24 -27.81 -13.50
C LEU A 35 -25.48 -26.96 -13.84
N LEU A 36 -25.83 -26.92 -15.13
CA LEU A 36 -27.20 -26.62 -15.55
C LEU A 36 -27.85 -27.95 -15.96
N PRO A 37 -29.15 -28.17 -15.71
CA PRO A 37 -29.73 -29.51 -15.73
C PRO A 37 -29.79 -30.21 -17.07
N GLN A 38 -29.15 -29.72 -18.14
CA GLN A 38 -29.25 -30.36 -19.46
C GLN A 38 -28.03 -30.19 -20.40
N ARG A 39 -26.89 -29.62 -20.00
CA ARG A 39 -25.72 -29.53 -20.91
C ARG A 39 -24.39 -29.50 -20.19
N LEU A 40 -23.45 -30.32 -20.61
CA LEU A 40 -22.03 -30.29 -20.17
C LEU A 40 -21.25 -29.45 -21.17
N ALA A 41 -20.60 -28.39 -20.72
CA ALA A 41 -19.70 -27.59 -21.57
C ALA A 41 -18.25 -27.79 -21.09
N LEU A 42 -17.37 -28.19 -21.96
CA LEU A 42 -15.92 -28.26 -21.76
C LEU A 42 -15.27 -27.08 -22.48
N ILE A 43 -14.58 -26.24 -21.78
CA ILE A 43 -13.85 -25.11 -22.36
C ILE A 43 -12.36 -25.46 -22.32
N LEU A 44 -11.75 -25.57 -23.50
CA LEU A 44 -10.31 -25.73 -23.68
C LEU A 44 -9.75 -24.43 -24.24
N GLY A 45 -8.84 -23.81 -23.51
CA GLY A 45 -8.09 -22.64 -23.96
C GLY A 45 -6.71 -23.06 -24.46
N ASP A 46 -6.35 -22.63 -25.66
CA ASP A 46 -5.00 -22.76 -26.19
C ASP A 46 -4.26 -21.39 -26.18
N ASN A 47 -2.95 -21.43 -26.35
CA ASN A 47 -2.09 -20.26 -26.34
C ASN A 47 -2.34 -19.25 -27.49
N ALA A 48 -3.38 -19.44 -28.30
CA ALA A 48 -3.70 -18.60 -29.45
C ALA A 48 -4.93 -17.67 -29.19
N GLY A 49 -5.42 -17.56 -27.95
CA GLY A 49 -6.45 -16.58 -27.59
C GLY A 49 -7.86 -16.82 -28.14
N TYR A 50 -8.14 -18.00 -28.69
CA TYR A 50 -9.47 -18.35 -29.20
C TYR A 50 -10.19 -19.32 -28.27
N ASN A 51 -11.29 -18.90 -27.67
CA ASN A 51 -12.21 -19.76 -26.94
C ASN A 51 -13.08 -20.52 -27.92
N ARG A 52 -12.89 -21.83 -28.03
CA ARG A 52 -13.81 -22.71 -28.79
C ARG A 52 -14.72 -23.43 -27.81
N THR A 53 -16.01 -23.21 -27.95
CA THR A 53 -17.05 -23.97 -27.25
C THR A 53 -17.49 -25.15 -28.12
N ILE A 54 -17.25 -26.37 -27.66
CA ILE A 54 -17.74 -27.57 -28.30
C ILE A 54 -19.02 -27.99 -27.57
N THR A 55 -20.15 -27.90 -28.26
CA THR A 55 -21.44 -28.37 -27.76
C THR A 55 -21.68 -29.80 -28.26
N VAL A 56 -21.84 -30.75 -27.31
CA VAL A 56 -22.18 -32.14 -27.66
C VAL A 56 -23.68 -32.30 -27.56
N PRO A 57 -24.38 -32.83 -28.59
CA PRO A 57 -25.84 -33.05 -28.53
C PRO A 57 -26.20 -34.13 -27.50
N ALA A 58 -27.27 -33.92 -26.77
CA ALA A 58 -27.79 -34.83 -25.74
C ALA A 58 -28.54 -36.02 -26.41
N ALA A 59 -27.82 -37.01 -26.88
CA ALA A 59 -28.40 -38.30 -27.26
C ALA A 59 -27.36 -39.43 -27.14
N MET A 60 -27.09 -39.86 -25.92
CA MET A 60 -26.54 -41.17 -25.62
C MET A 60 -27.05 -41.66 -24.25
N PRO A 61 -27.40 -42.95 -24.10
CA PRO A 61 -27.95 -43.47 -22.86
C PRO A 61 -26.87 -43.55 -21.76
N ALA A 62 -27.32 -43.38 -20.52
CA ALA A 62 -26.49 -43.40 -19.32
C ALA A 62 -25.67 -44.68 -19.21
N LEU A 63 -24.36 -44.58 -19.27
CA LEU A 63 -23.42 -45.61 -18.86
C LEU A 63 -22.99 -45.32 -17.41
N THR A 64 -23.67 -45.99 -16.50
CA THR A 64 -23.24 -46.16 -15.09
C THR A 64 -22.12 -47.20 -15.08
N THR A 65 -20.88 -46.77 -15.04
CA THR A 65 -19.77 -47.44 -14.33
C THR A 65 -18.50 -46.60 -14.46
N ALA A 66 -18.02 -46.10 -13.36
CA ALA A 66 -16.70 -45.47 -13.24
C ALA A 66 -15.62 -46.54 -13.42
N ARG A 67 -14.93 -46.52 -14.55
CA ARG A 67 -13.63 -47.23 -14.70
C ARG A 67 -12.49 -46.22 -14.63
N SER A 68 -11.73 -46.35 -13.56
CA SER A 68 -10.44 -45.68 -13.39
C SER A 68 -9.48 -46.10 -14.50
N PHE A 69 -9.03 -45.20 -15.35
CA PHE A 69 -7.93 -45.42 -16.27
C PHE A 69 -6.61 -45.40 -15.47
N ARG A 70 -5.98 -46.56 -15.32
CA ARG A 70 -4.58 -46.66 -14.91
C ARG A 70 -3.70 -46.41 -16.14
N LEU A 71 -2.95 -45.31 -16.14
CA LEU A 71 -1.86 -45.14 -17.09
C LEU A 71 -0.73 -46.14 -16.79
N ASN A 72 -0.32 -46.84 -17.83
CA ASN A 72 0.68 -47.90 -17.77
C ASN A 72 2.08 -47.31 -17.49
N LYS A 73 2.77 -47.84 -16.47
CA LYS A 73 4.09 -47.40 -16.01
C LYS A 73 5.22 -47.50 -17.05
N THR A 74 4.98 -48.10 -18.21
CA THR A 74 6.00 -48.36 -19.24
C THR A 74 6.34 -47.16 -20.11
N LEU A 75 5.54 -46.09 -20.10
CA LEU A 75 5.83 -44.86 -20.86
C LEU A 75 6.65 -43.83 -20.08
N LEU A 76 6.86 -44.05 -18.76
CA LEU A 76 7.64 -43.14 -17.93
C LEU A 76 9.16 -43.48 -17.93
N SER A 77 9.53 -44.63 -18.44
CA SER A 77 10.93 -45.09 -18.42
C SER A 77 11.75 -44.66 -19.65
N LEU A 78 11.13 -44.11 -20.67
CA LEU A 78 11.83 -43.63 -21.88
C LEU A 78 12.21 -42.16 -21.85
N ALA A 79 11.68 -41.39 -20.91
CA ALA A 79 11.99 -39.95 -20.77
C ALA A 79 13.18 -39.65 -19.87
N THR A 80 13.65 -40.62 -19.07
CA THR A 80 14.77 -40.47 -18.13
C THR A 80 16.11 -40.97 -18.64
N GLY A 81 16.15 -41.52 -19.88
CA GLY A 81 17.36 -42.11 -20.45
C GLY A 81 18.20 -41.21 -21.36
N LEU A 82 17.81 -39.96 -21.59
CA LEU A 82 18.52 -39.07 -22.54
C LEU A 82 19.19 -37.82 -21.92
N ALA A 83 19.33 -37.78 -20.60
CA ALA A 83 19.89 -36.61 -19.91
C ALA A 83 21.28 -36.84 -19.26
N LEU A 84 21.99 -37.93 -19.62
CA LEU A 84 23.29 -38.25 -19.00
C LEU A 84 24.32 -38.69 -20.07
N ALA A 85 24.67 -37.83 -20.99
CA ALA A 85 25.90 -37.97 -21.77
C ALA A 85 26.21 -36.67 -22.54
N VAL A 86 26.65 -35.59 -21.88
CA VAL A 86 27.64 -34.63 -22.40
C VAL A 86 28.19 -33.84 -21.21
N SER A 87 29.24 -34.33 -20.60
CA SER A 87 30.11 -33.56 -19.72
C SER A 87 31.51 -33.53 -20.34
N GLY A 88 31.76 -32.47 -21.11
CA GLY A 88 33.09 -32.09 -21.54
C GLY A 88 33.34 -30.64 -21.08
N PRO A 89 34.59 -30.24 -20.77
CA PRO A 89 34.87 -28.95 -20.18
C PRO A 89 34.69 -27.84 -21.21
N LEU A 90 33.79 -26.91 -20.96
CA LEU A 90 33.66 -25.68 -21.73
C LEU A 90 34.63 -24.64 -21.17
N ALA A 91 35.57 -24.24 -22.04
CA ALA A 91 36.47 -23.12 -21.83
C ALA A 91 35.70 -21.82 -21.66
N ALA A 92 36.16 -20.97 -20.77
CA ALA A 92 35.67 -19.62 -20.58
C ALA A 92 35.69 -18.84 -21.89
N HIS A 93 34.55 -18.45 -22.42
CA HIS A 93 34.42 -17.45 -23.46
C HIS A 93 33.97 -16.14 -22.84
N ASP A 94 34.79 -15.13 -23.09
CA ASP A 94 34.60 -13.71 -22.79
C ASP A 94 33.31 -13.20 -23.45
N THR A 95 32.27 -12.88 -22.65
CA THR A 95 31.00 -12.34 -23.12
C THR A 95 30.90 -10.84 -22.95
N THR A 96 31.90 -10.15 -23.48
CA THR A 96 31.85 -8.69 -23.70
C THR A 96 31.73 -8.40 -25.19
N ARG A 97 30.62 -8.81 -25.81
CA ARG A 97 30.16 -8.23 -27.09
C ARG A 97 28.80 -8.84 -27.46
N ASP A 98 27.94 -7.93 -27.93
CA ASP A 98 26.67 -8.15 -28.62
C ASP A 98 25.39 -8.23 -27.73
N CYS A 99 25.05 -7.07 -27.14
CA CYS A 99 23.65 -6.70 -26.95
C CYS A 99 23.32 -5.58 -27.95
N LEU A 100 23.08 -5.96 -29.20
CA LEU A 100 22.62 -5.07 -30.28
C LEU A 100 21.42 -5.65 -31.03
N ASP A 101 20.59 -6.45 -30.38
CA ASP A 101 19.31 -6.85 -30.93
C ASP A 101 18.19 -6.58 -29.93
N ASP A 102 17.09 -6.00 -30.42
CA ASP A 102 15.95 -5.35 -29.76
C ASP A 102 15.07 -6.22 -28.83
N ALA A 103 15.61 -7.25 -28.18
CA ALA A 103 14.84 -8.19 -27.36
C ALA A 103 15.38 -8.39 -25.93
N CYS A 104 16.01 -7.40 -25.32
CA CYS A 104 16.27 -7.42 -23.88
C CYS A 104 15.02 -7.01 -23.12
N THR A 105 14.20 -7.98 -22.75
CA THR A 105 13.05 -7.79 -21.86
C THR A 105 13.50 -7.39 -20.46
N VAL A 106 12.76 -6.48 -19.83
CA VAL A 106 12.94 -5.95 -18.46
C VAL A 106 13.14 -7.06 -17.42
N THR A 107 12.67 -8.26 -17.69
CA THR A 107 12.80 -9.46 -16.84
C THR A 107 14.25 -9.92 -16.63
N SER A 108 15.18 -9.60 -17.57
CA SER A 108 16.58 -10.03 -17.44
C SER A 108 17.44 -9.10 -16.58
N LEU A 109 16.98 -7.90 -16.29
CA LEU A 109 17.72 -6.94 -15.44
C LEU A 109 17.56 -7.19 -13.94
N PHE A 110 16.53 -7.96 -13.54
CA PHE A 110 16.25 -8.28 -12.13
C PHE A 110 16.40 -9.77 -11.80
N ALA A 111 16.79 -10.60 -12.77
CA ALA A 111 17.11 -12.03 -12.56
C ALA A 111 18.60 -12.24 -12.23
N ALA A 112 19.29 -11.24 -11.70
CA ALA A 112 20.64 -11.37 -11.20
C ALA A 112 20.61 -11.71 -9.72
N ASP A 113 20.94 -12.97 -9.46
CA ASP A 113 21.53 -13.50 -8.23
C ASP A 113 20.80 -13.32 -6.90
N ASP A 114 20.08 -14.38 -6.57
CA ASP A 114 19.72 -14.77 -5.18
C ASP A 114 20.98 -15.20 -4.35
N GLN A 115 22.18 -14.78 -4.76
CA GLN A 115 23.45 -14.99 -4.07
C GLN A 115 23.99 -13.61 -3.66
N GLY A 116 23.79 -13.27 -2.37
CA GLY A 116 24.27 -12.05 -1.76
C GLY A 116 25.77 -11.77 -1.98
N GLY A 117 26.06 -11.02 -3.00
CA GLY A 117 27.35 -10.44 -3.27
C GLY A 117 27.17 -8.98 -3.69
N ALA A 118 27.38 -8.04 -2.76
CA ALA A 118 27.39 -6.62 -3.05
C ALA A 118 28.45 -6.34 -4.14
N SER A 119 28.02 -6.17 -5.39
CA SER A 119 28.90 -5.58 -6.40
C SER A 119 29.02 -4.09 -6.08
N ALA A 120 30.25 -3.58 -5.98
CA ALA A 120 30.59 -2.17 -5.93
C ALA A 120 30.24 -1.52 -7.30
N GLY A 121 28.96 -1.57 -7.70
CA GLY A 121 28.43 -0.95 -8.90
C GLY A 121 28.09 0.52 -8.63
N GLY A 122 28.23 1.36 -9.65
CA GLY A 122 27.77 2.75 -9.62
C GLY A 122 26.25 2.87 -9.43
N PRO A 123 25.69 4.09 -9.40
CA PRO A 123 24.26 4.33 -9.24
C PRO A 123 23.42 3.57 -10.27
N ILE A 124 22.33 2.94 -9.81
CA ILE A 124 21.42 2.20 -10.68
C ILE A 124 20.68 3.20 -11.59
N ALA A 125 20.93 3.13 -12.90
CA ALA A 125 20.28 4.01 -13.86
C ALA A 125 18.82 3.61 -14.10
N ALA A 126 17.96 4.60 -14.38
CA ALA A 126 16.62 4.33 -14.88
C ALA A 126 16.71 3.89 -16.35
N GLN A 127 15.91 2.87 -16.71
CA GLN A 127 15.86 2.42 -18.09
C GLN A 127 15.01 3.38 -18.93
N ARG A 128 15.57 3.86 -20.05
CA ARG A 128 14.82 4.65 -21.04
C ARG A 128 13.85 3.74 -21.82
N MET A 129 12.69 4.27 -22.16
CA MET A 129 11.67 3.56 -22.92
C MET A 129 11.92 3.73 -24.42
N GLY A 130 12.46 2.69 -25.08
CA GLY A 130 12.76 2.73 -26.50
C GLY A 130 13.70 3.89 -26.92
N SER A 131 13.91 4.06 -28.23
CA SER A 131 14.78 5.13 -28.76
C SER A 131 14.17 6.54 -28.69
N TRP A 132 12.84 6.63 -28.56
CA TRP A 132 12.07 7.88 -28.55
C TRP A 132 11.51 8.26 -27.17
N GLY A 133 11.75 7.45 -26.13
CA GLY A 133 11.11 7.61 -24.83
C GLY A 133 9.71 6.96 -24.75
N ILE A 134 9.33 6.14 -25.75
CA ILE A 134 8.07 5.40 -25.82
C ILE A 134 8.39 3.94 -26.10
N ASP A 135 7.74 3.02 -25.38
CA ASP A 135 7.77 1.56 -25.68
C ASP A 135 6.86 1.24 -26.85
N THR A 136 7.38 1.38 -28.08
CA THR A 136 6.62 1.02 -29.27
C THR A 136 6.50 -0.50 -29.47
N ALA A 137 7.37 -1.30 -28.88
CA ALA A 137 7.32 -2.75 -28.93
C ALA A 137 6.19 -3.32 -28.05
N GLY A 138 5.87 -2.63 -26.98
CA GLY A 138 4.74 -2.97 -26.10
C GLY A 138 3.36 -2.70 -26.71
N MET A 139 3.29 -1.98 -27.85
CA MET A 139 2.03 -1.69 -28.53
C MET A 139 1.55 -2.87 -29.37
N ASP A 140 0.24 -3.16 -29.35
CA ASP A 140 -0.41 -4.07 -30.32
C ASP A 140 -1.10 -3.27 -31.42
N THR A 141 -0.40 -3.05 -32.53
CA THR A 141 -0.91 -2.31 -33.67
C THR A 141 -1.99 -3.04 -34.48
N SER A 142 -2.27 -4.30 -34.18
CA SER A 142 -3.40 -5.05 -34.75
C SER A 142 -4.75 -4.65 -34.15
N VAL A 143 -4.73 -4.07 -32.95
CA VAL A 143 -5.90 -3.51 -32.26
C VAL A 143 -6.18 -2.09 -32.78
N LYS A 144 -7.44 -1.76 -33.04
CA LYS A 144 -7.80 -0.39 -33.44
C LYS A 144 -7.90 0.49 -32.19
N PRO A 145 -7.22 1.66 -32.13
CA PRO A 145 -7.20 2.53 -30.95
C PRO A 145 -8.59 3.08 -30.58
N GLY A 146 -9.53 3.14 -31.54
CA GLY A 146 -10.90 3.54 -31.28
C GLY A 146 -11.78 2.45 -30.66
N ASP A 147 -11.39 1.18 -30.79
CA ASP A 147 -12.13 0.05 -30.24
C ASP A 147 -11.62 -0.33 -28.84
N ASP A 148 -10.29 -0.42 -28.68
CA ASP A 148 -9.62 -0.67 -27.41
C ASP A 148 -8.27 0.07 -27.38
N PHE A 149 -8.26 1.25 -26.78
CA PHE A 149 -7.06 2.08 -26.70
C PHE A 149 -5.99 1.47 -25.77
N PHE A 150 -6.40 0.82 -24.68
CA PHE A 150 -5.46 0.15 -23.78
C PHE A 150 -4.76 -1.03 -24.48
N GLY A 151 -5.54 -1.88 -25.15
CA GLY A 151 -5.00 -2.98 -25.94
C GLY A 151 -4.07 -2.51 -27.05
N TYR A 152 -4.42 -1.40 -27.76
CA TYR A 152 -3.55 -0.80 -28.76
C TYR A 152 -2.21 -0.33 -28.19
N VAL A 153 -2.21 0.38 -27.05
CA VAL A 153 -0.99 0.99 -26.48
C VAL A 153 -0.14 0.00 -25.71
N SER A 154 -0.76 -0.97 -25.04
CA SER A 154 -0.07 -1.83 -24.05
C SER A 154 -0.32 -3.33 -24.24
N GLY A 155 -0.94 -3.75 -25.34
CA GLY A 155 -1.38 -5.15 -25.55
C GLY A 155 -0.23 -6.14 -25.56
N ASN A 156 0.83 -5.87 -26.33
CA ASN A 156 2.01 -6.73 -26.37
C ASN A 156 2.77 -6.71 -25.05
N TRP A 157 2.89 -5.54 -24.40
CA TRP A 157 3.51 -5.45 -23.09
C TRP A 157 2.74 -6.31 -22.07
N ALA A 158 1.42 -6.18 -21.99
CA ALA A 158 0.58 -6.94 -21.07
C ALA A 158 0.63 -8.45 -21.32
N ALA A 159 0.70 -8.87 -22.59
CA ALA A 159 0.79 -10.28 -22.96
C ALA A 159 2.15 -10.92 -22.61
N ASN A 160 3.23 -10.13 -22.65
CA ASN A 160 4.60 -10.63 -22.47
C ASN A 160 5.20 -10.32 -21.09
N THR A 161 4.49 -9.55 -20.25
CA THR A 161 4.98 -9.14 -18.91
C THR A 161 4.14 -9.81 -17.82
N PRO A 162 4.57 -10.94 -17.26
CA PRO A 162 3.87 -11.58 -16.15
C PRO A 162 3.92 -10.71 -14.89
N ILE A 163 2.87 -10.79 -14.07
CA ILE A 163 2.90 -10.20 -12.73
C ILE A 163 3.90 -10.99 -11.89
N PRO A 164 4.94 -10.35 -11.28
CA PRO A 164 5.86 -11.03 -10.39
C PRO A 164 5.13 -11.72 -9.24
N ALA A 165 5.62 -12.88 -8.79
CA ALA A 165 4.94 -13.70 -7.78
C ALA A 165 4.81 -13.00 -6.41
N ASP A 166 5.73 -12.07 -6.11
CA ASP A 166 5.69 -11.23 -4.91
C ASP A 166 4.75 -10.01 -5.01
N LYS A 167 3.89 -9.97 -6.03
CA LYS A 167 2.97 -8.86 -6.31
C LYS A 167 1.56 -9.36 -6.64
N SER A 168 0.57 -8.51 -6.44
CA SER A 168 -0.83 -8.72 -6.86
C SER A 168 -1.20 -7.95 -8.14
N SER A 169 -0.34 -7.03 -8.57
CA SER A 169 -0.52 -6.23 -9.80
C SER A 169 0.83 -5.74 -10.30
N TYR A 170 0.93 -5.42 -11.62
CA TYR A 170 2.15 -4.90 -12.19
C TYR A 170 1.84 -3.84 -13.25
N GLY A 171 2.71 -2.84 -13.40
CA GLY A 171 2.54 -1.73 -14.32
C GLY A 171 3.59 -0.65 -14.08
N ALA A 172 3.54 0.45 -14.83
CA ALA A 172 4.56 1.51 -14.83
C ALA A 172 4.92 2.02 -13.42
N PHE A 173 3.93 2.23 -12.54
CA PHE A 173 4.18 2.63 -11.15
C PHE A 173 4.93 1.55 -10.35
N MET A 174 4.64 0.26 -10.59
CA MET A 174 5.31 -0.83 -9.89
C MET A 174 6.74 -1.02 -10.39
N ILE A 175 6.97 -0.92 -11.69
CA ILE A 175 8.32 -0.95 -12.29
C ILE A 175 9.20 0.14 -11.67
N LEU A 176 8.66 1.35 -11.58
CA LEU A 176 9.42 2.46 -11.02
C LEU A 176 9.61 2.35 -9.50
N ARG A 177 8.64 1.75 -8.78
CA ARG A 177 8.81 1.40 -7.36
C ARG A 177 9.90 0.36 -7.16
N ASP A 178 9.96 -0.67 -8.00
CA ASP A 178 11.04 -1.68 -7.94
C ASP A 178 12.40 -1.03 -8.16
N LEU A 179 12.51 -0.09 -9.09
CA LEU A 179 13.74 0.68 -9.31
C LEU A 179 14.11 1.51 -8.06
N SER A 180 13.14 2.22 -7.48
CA SER A 180 13.37 3.01 -6.28
C SER A 180 13.76 2.13 -5.09
N GLU A 181 13.09 1.00 -4.90
CA GLU A 181 13.38 0.01 -3.87
C GLU A 181 14.79 -0.58 -4.04
N ALA A 182 15.20 -0.92 -5.27
CA ALA A 182 16.56 -1.42 -5.56
C ALA A 182 17.65 -0.37 -5.28
N ARG A 183 17.40 0.90 -5.60
CA ARG A 183 18.30 2.02 -5.30
C ARG A 183 18.47 2.25 -3.80
N VAL A 184 17.35 2.24 -3.06
CA VAL A 184 17.37 2.34 -1.60
C VAL A 184 18.06 1.12 -1.00
N HIS A 185 17.78 -0.08 -1.50
CA HIS A 185 18.46 -1.31 -1.06
C HIS A 185 19.98 -1.19 -1.20
N GLN A 186 20.49 -0.79 -2.39
CA GLN A 186 21.92 -0.56 -2.61
C GLN A 186 22.51 0.45 -1.61
N GLN A 187 21.78 1.53 -1.31
CA GLN A 187 22.19 2.54 -0.35
C GLN A 187 22.27 1.98 1.07
N LEU A 188 21.25 1.22 1.50
CA LEU A 188 21.20 0.61 2.83
C LEU A 188 22.29 -0.46 3.02
N GLU A 189 22.56 -1.25 1.99
CA GLU A 189 23.71 -2.19 2.00
C GLU A 189 25.03 -1.45 2.13
N GLY A 190 25.20 -0.34 1.42
CA GLY A 190 26.37 0.51 1.56
C GLY A 190 26.58 1.00 3.01
N TYR A 191 25.51 1.37 3.71
CA TYR A 191 25.59 1.72 5.13
C TYR A 191 25.85 0.49 6.02
N ALA A 192 25.33 -0.67 5.68
CA ALA A 192 25.46 -1.89 6.48
C ALA A 192 26.84 -2.53 6.36
N LEU A 193 27.45 -2.53 5.16
CA LEU A 193 28.73 -3.15 4.85
C LEU A 193 29.91 -2.20 5.04
N GLY A 194 29.68 -0.88 4.86
CA GLY A 194 30.67 0.14 5.19
C GLY A 194 31.04 0.08 6.67
N ASN A 195 32.11 0.75 7.04
CA ASN A 195 32.36 1.06 8.46
C ASN A 195 31.63 2.39 8.74
N PRO A 196 30.31 2.36 8.96
CA PRO A 196 29.57 3.60 9.20
C PRO A 196 30.18 4.26 10.42
N ALA A 197 30.25 5.57 10.39
CA ALA A 197 30.53 6.33 11.60
C ALA A 197 29.68 5.73 12.72
N THR A 198 30.24 5.57 13.91
CA THR A 198 29.59 4.91 15.04
C THR A 198 28.35 5.67 15.53
N ASP A 199 28.05 6.81 14.93
CA ASP A 199 26.97 7.73 15.22
C ASP A 199 26.38 8.35 13.92
N GLY A 200 25.29 9.08 14.06
CA GLY A 200 24.57 9.73 12.98
C GLY A 200 23.50 8.86 12.29
N ASP A 201 22.86 9.44 11.27
CA ASP A 201 21.72 8.83 10.59
C ASP A 201 22.08 7.52 9.90
N ALA A 202 23.25 7.45 9.23
CA ALA A 202 23.70 6.25 8.52
C ALA A 202 23.88 5.04 9.47
N ALA A 203 24.40 5.27 10.67
CA ALA A 203 24.56 4.22 11.68
C ALA A 203 23.18 3.72 12.17
N LYS A 204 22.24 4.63 12.40
CA LYS A 204 20.86 4.28 12.80
C LYS A 204 20.15 3.49 11.70
N ILE A 205 20.23 3.93 10.44
CA ILE A 205 19.63 3.24 9.28
C ILE A 205 20.24 1.84 9.14
N ALA A 206 21.58 1.72 9.22
CA ALA A 206 22.26 0.42 9.18
C ALA A 206 21.83 -0.53 10.30
N ALA A 207 21.62 -0.01 11.52
CA ALA A 207 21.13 -0.81 12.64
C ALA A 207 19.69 -1.29 12.45
N LEU A 208 18.79 -0.44 11.90
CA LEU A 208 17.42 -0.82 11.55
C LEU A 208 17.41 -1.91 10.48
N TYR A 209 18.17 -1.73 9.41
CA TYR A 209 18.23 -2.64 8.28
C TYR A 209 18.80 -4.01 8.69
N ARG A 210 19.99 -4.03 9.33
CA ARG A 210 20.62 -5.28 9.81
C ARG A 210 19.77 -6.00 10.84
N GLY A 211 19.18 -5.26 11.79
CA GLY A 211 18.32 -5.88 12.81
C GLY A 211 17.12 -6.58 12.20
N PHE A 212 16.50 -6.00 11.15
CA PHE A 212 15.38 -6.65 10.46
C PHE A 212 15.82 -7.88 9.65
N LEU A 213 17.04 -7.91 9.13
CA LEU A 213 17.58 -9.05 8.39
C LEU A 213 18.07 -10.20 9.29
N ASP A 214 18.27 -9.95 10.59
CA ASP A 214 18.74 -10.99 11.53
C ASP A 214 17.59 -11.94 11.92
N GLU A 215 17.20 -12.79 10.95
CA GLU A 215 16.14 -13.77 11.13
C GLU A 215 16.44 -14.73 12.30
N ALA A 216 17.69 -15.09 12.52
CA ALA A 216 18.07 -15.98 13.59
C ALA A 216 17.78 -15.38 14.98
N ALA A 217 18.11 -14.11 15.18
CA ALA A 217 17.81 -13.40 16.44
C ALA A 217 16.30 -13.20 16.62
N ILE A 218 15.58 -12.85 15.54
CA ILE A 218 14.12 -12.68 15.56
C ILE A 218 13.42 -14.00 15.89
N GLU A 219 13.85 -15.11 15.25
CA GLU A 219 13.29 -16.43 15.50
C GLU A 219 13.55 -16.87 16.95
N ALA A 220 14.76 -16.67 17.47
CA ALA A 220 15.10 -16.96 18.86
C ALA A 220 14.29 -16.13 19.87
N ALA A 221 13.94 -14.89 19.53
CA ALA A 221 13.11 -14.04 20.38
C ALA A 221 11.64 -14.49 20.39
N GLY A 222 11.13 -15.07 19.29
CA GLY A 222 9.76 -15.54 19.14
C GLY A 222 8.72 -14.48 19.49
N ALA A 223 7.79 -14.81 20.41
CA ALA A 223 6.77 -13.90 20.92
C ALA A 223 7.24 -13.03 22.10
N THR A 224 8.47 -13.23 22.61
CA THR A 224 8.96 -12.51 23.82
C THR A 224 8.84 -11.00 23.73
N PRO A 225 9.11 -10.34 22.58
CA PRO A 225 8.97 -8.88 22.45
C PRO A 225 7.54 -8.35 22.68
N LEU A 226 6.53 -9.20 22.54
CA LEU A 226 5.12 -8.85 22.82
C LEU A 226 4.76 -8.92 24.31
N ALA A 227 5.57 -9.59 25.13
CA ALA A 227 5.23 -9.86 26.52
C ALA A 227 4.83 -8.60 27.32
N PRO A 228 5.50 -7.42 27.19
CA PRO A 228 5.07 -6.22 27.90
C PRO A 228 3.64 -5.78 27.52
N SER A 229 3.30 -5.75 26.22
CA SER A 229 1.97 -5.38 25.71
C SER A 229 0.89 -6.36 26.18
N LEU A 230 1.13 -7.67 26.02
CA LEU A 230 0.16 -8.69 26.42
C LEU A 230 -0.03 -8.75 27.95
N THR A 231 1.04 -8.49 28.74
CA THR A 231 0.95 -8.39 30.19
C THR A 231 0.12 -7.21 30.63
N ALA A 232 0.32 -6.04 30.00
CA ALA A 232 -0.48 -4.84 30.28
C ALA A 232 -1.98 -5.06 29.97
N ILE A 233 -2.29 -5.74 28.84
CA ILE A 233 -3.65 -6.07 28.46
C ILE A 233 -4.29 -7.06 29.45
N ARG A 234 -3.58 -8.09 29.88
CA ARG A 234 -4.07 -9.04 30.90
C ARG A 234 -4.35 -8.37 32.22
N ALA A 235 -3.48 -7.42 32.63
CA ALA A 235 -3.57 -6.71 33.88
C ALA A 235 -4.68 -5.64 33.91
N ALA A 236 -5.27 -5.26 32.77
CA ALA A 236 -6.35 -4.29 32.72
C ALA A 236 -7.54 -4.78 33.58
N GLY A 237 -7.82 -4.07 34.69
CA GLY A 237 -8.84 -4.48 35.66
C GLY A 237 -10.25 -4.02 35.29
N ASP A 238 -10.37 -3.02 34.43
CA ASP A 238 -11.63 -2.39 34.06
C ASP A 238 -11.56 -1.75 32.66
N LYS A 239 -12.67 -1.15 32.21
CA LYS A 239 -12.76 -0.48 30.91
C LYS A 239 -11.95 0.83 30.85
N THR A 240 -11.69 1.47 31.97
CA THR A 240 -10.82 2.66 32.04
C THR A 240 -9.38 2.29 31.67
N ALA A 241 -8.87 1.16 32.17
CA ALA A 241 -7.56 0.64 31.77
C ALA A 241 -7.49 0.27 30.27
N ILE A 242 -8.59 -0.23 29.69
CA ILE A 242 -8.65 -0.46 28.24
C ILE A 242 -8.65 0.89 27.49
N ALA A 243 -9.36 1.91 27.94
CA ALA A 243 -9.33 3.24 27.34
C ALA A 243 -7.90 3.85 27.39
N GLU A 244 -7.15 3.61 28.47
CA GLU A 244 -5.74 3.99 28.57
C GLU A 244 -4.87 3.30 27.53
N LEU A 245 -5.02 1.97 27.36
CA LEU A 245 -4.30 1.20 26.31
C LEU A 245 -4.65 1.73 24.91
N MET A 246 -5.92 2.02 24.65
CA MET A 246 -6.36 2.61 23.38
C MET A 246 -5.73 3.98 23.14
N GLY A 247 -5.58 4.82 24.17
CA GLY A 247 -4.91 6.11 24.09
C GLY A 247 -3.43 5.99 23.69
N LYS A 248 -2.75 4.94 24.14
CA LYS A 248 -1.33 4.67 23.83
C LYS A 248 -1.09 4.13 22.41
N ARG A 249 -2.13 3.90 21.61
CA ARG A 249 -2.03 3.25 20.28
C ARG A 249 -0.96 3.87 19.36
N ASN A 250 -0.76 5.17 19.40
CA ASN A 250 0.24 5.86 18.57
C ASN A 250 1.69 5.60 18.99
N THR A 251 1.93 5.04 20.19
CA THR A 251 3.26 4.76 20.73
C THR A 251 3.48 3.29 21.10
N SER A 252 2.44 2.45 20.94
CA SER A 252 2.47 1.02 21.28
C SER A 252 1.84 0.17 20.19
N PHE A 253 2.02 -1.15 20.27
CA PHE A 253 1.21 -2.09 19.50
C PHE A 253 -0.19 -2.20 20.10
N GLY A 254 -1.18 -2.41 19.25
CA GLY A 254 -2.57 -2.56 19.68
C GLY A 254 -3.54 -1.82 18.75
N VAL A 255 -4.71 -1.52 19.27
CA VAL A 255 -5.80 -0.95 18.50
C VAL A 255 -6.56 0.10 19.30
N THR A 256 -7.27 0.98 18.61
CA THR A 256 -8.20 1.94 19.22
C THR A 256 -9.47 2.00 18.40
N LEU A 257 -10.61 2.26 19.03
CA LEU A 257 -11.84 2.62 18.31
C LEU A 257 -11.79 4.05 17.79
N PHE A 258 -11.01 4.92 18.44
CA PHE A 258 -10.95 6.35 18.18
C PHE A 258 -9.55 6.76 17.76
N GLY A 259 -9.31 6.73 16.44
CA GLY A 259 -8.02 7.14 15.88
C GLY A 259 -7.81 8.64 16.04
N VAL A 260 -6.78 9.06 16.76
CA VAL A 260 -6.41 10.47 16.91
C VAL A 260 -5.20 10.83 16.06
N SER A 261 -5.23 12.02 15.46
CA SER A 261 -4.14 12.58 14.66
C SER A 261 -4.08 14.10 14.81
N VAL A 262 -2.88 14.66 14.71
CA VAL A 262 -2.65 16.11 14.61
C VAL A 262 -2.33 16.44 13.17
N SER A 263 -3.11 17.34 12.56
CA SER A 263 -2.97 17.76 11.16
C SER A 263 -3.46 19.19 10.99
N ASP A 264 -3.21 19.74 9.80
CA ASP A 264 -3.67 21.06 9.38
C ASP A 264 -5.19 21.19 9.56
N ASP A 265 -5.67 22.27 10.16
CA ASP A 265 -7.11 22.50 10.36
C ASP A 265 -7.75 22.93 9.03
N GLN A 266 -8.78 22.22 8.58
CA GLN A 266 -9.47 22.50 7.31
C GLN A 266 -10.20 23.85 7.27
N ARG A 267 -10.38 24.52 8.40
CA ARG A 267 -11.01 25.85 8.49
C ARG A 267 -10.10 26.93 9.06
N ASP A 268 -8.90 26.55 9.48
CA ASP A 268 -7.81 27.45 9.89
C ASP A 268 -6.49 26.86 9.36
N PRO A 269 -6.23 26.98 8.03
CA PRO A 269 -5.09 26.31 7.36
C PRO A 269 -3.72 26.67 7.92
N ASP A 270 -3.64 27.71 8.73
CA ASP A 270 -2.40 28.14 9.38
C ASP A 270 -2.17 27.50 10.76
N ARG A 271 -3.08 26.64 11.25
CA ARG A 271 -2.96 26.00 12.56
C ARG A 271 -3.12 24.49 12.50
N TYR A 272 -2.34 23.78 13.32
CA TYR A 272 -2.57 22.36 13.55
C TYR A 272 -3.68 22.14 14.57
N THR A 273 -4.56 21.17 14.30
CA THR A 273 -5.66 20.78 15.18
C THR A 273 -5.67 19.27 15.44
N LEU A 274 -6.39 18.85 16.48
CA LEU A 274 -6.61 17.45 16.81
C LEU A 274 -7.83 16.93 16.05
N TYR A 275 -7.67 15.85 15.31
CA TYR A 275 -8.74 15.10 14.66
C TYR A 275 -8.97 13.78 15.37
N MET A 276 -10.24 13.33 15.36
CA MET A 276 -10.64 12.00 15.78
C MET A 276 -11.50 11.34 14.70
N GLY A 277 -11.20 10.08 14.37
CA GLY A 277 -11.96 9.31 13.40
C GLY A 277 -12.26 7.90 13.86
N GLN A 278 -13.19 7.25 13.17
CA GLN A 278 -13.54 5.85 13.39
C GLN A 278 -12.36 4.93 13.06
N SER A 279 -12.18 3.87 13.88
CA SER A 279 -11.12 2.87 13.76
C SER A 279 -11.53 1.56 14.44
N GLY A 280 -10.66 0.56 14.51
CA GLY A 280 -10.87 -0.64 15.32
C GLY A 280 -11.31 -1.88 14.54
N LEU A 281 -11.30 -1.86 13.20
CA LEU A 281 -11.63 -3.00 12.36
C LEU A 281 -10.37 -3.66 11.78
N GLY A 282 -10.23 -4.97 11.91
CA GLY A 282 -9.10 -5.72 11.38
C GLY A 282 -9.22 -6.08 9.89
N LEU A 283 -10.45 -6.16 9.34
CA LEU A 283 -10.69 -6.33 7.90
C LEU A 283 -10.67 -5.01 7.09
N GLY A 284 -10.49 -3.88 7.74
CA GLY A 284 -10.26 -2.58 7.12
C GLY A 284 -11.47 -1.87 6.50
N ASP A 285 -12.61 -2.53 6.30
CA ASP A 285 -13.84 -1.92 5.79
C ASP A 285 -15.09 -2.56 6.40
N ARG A 286 -16.07 -1.73 6.79
CA ARG A 286 -17.34 -2.18 7.35
C ARG A 286 -18.08 -3.16 6.44
N ALA A 287 -18.01 -2.97 5.12
CA ALA A 287 -18.69 -3.84 4.17
C ALA A 287 -18.20 -5.30 4.26
N MET A 288 -16.93 -5.53 4.61
CA MET A 288 -16.39 -6.88 4.77
C MET A 288 -17.01 -7.64 5.93
N TYR A 289 -17.54 -6.95 6.93
CA TYR A 289 -18.29 -7.55 8.06
C TYR A 289 -19.76 -7.75 7.76
N LEU A 290 -20.37 -6.89 6.94
CA LEU A 290 -21.82 -6.77 6.83
C LEU A 290 -22.40 -7.36 5.54
N ASP A 291 -21.67 -7.26 4.40
CA ASP A 291 -22.16 -7.76 3.13
C ASP A 291 -21.94 -9.27 3.02
N GLU A 292 -22.95 -10.00 2.56
CA GLU A 292 -22.92 -11.46 2.44
C GLU A 292 -21.84 -11.96 1.47
N LYS A 293 -21.55 -11.22 0.42
CA LYS A 293 -20.48 -11.56 -0.53
C LYS A 293 -19.09 -11.71 0.09
N PHE A 294 -18.86 -11.18 1.30
CA PHE A 294 -17.61 -11.29 2.05
C PHE A 294 -17.66 -12.38 3.16
N ALA A 295 -18.65 -13.27 3.16
CA ALA A 295 -18.71 -14.38 4.10
C ALA A 295 -17.42 -15.25 4.10
N PRO A 296 -16.82 -15.62 2.94
CA PRO A 296 -15.54 -16.34 2.92
C PRO A 296 -14.39 -15.59 3.59
N GLN A 297 -14.34 -14.25 3.45
CA GLN A 297 -13.33 -13.43 4.09
C GLN A 297 -13.49 -13.41 5.61
N ARG A 298 -14.74 -13.37 6.12
CA ARG A 298 -15.01 -13.45 7.56
C ARG A 298 -14.64 -14.82 8.15
N GLU A 299 -14.89 -15.90 7.44
CA GLU A 299 -14.49 -17.24 7.85
C GLU A 299 -12.97 -17.38 7.96
N ARG A 300 -12.24 -16.94 6.95
CA ARG A 300 -10.77 -16.94 6.96
C ARG A 300 -10.21 -15.99 8.02
N TYR A 301 -10.87 -14.86 8.25
CA TYR A 301 -10.48 -13.91 9.29
C TYR A 301 -10.66 -14.49 10.68
N LEU A 302 -11.75 -15.21 10.95
CA LEU A 302 -11.96 -15.92 12.22
C LEU A 302 -10.85 -16.94 12.49
N ALA A 303 -10.47 -17.71 11.47
CA ALA A 303 -9.35 -18.65 11.57
C ALA A 303 -8.02 -17.93 11.83
N TYR A 304 -7.78 -16.80 11.15
CA TYR A 304 -6.59 -15.98 11.34
C TYR A 304 -6.50 -15.38 12.75
N ILE A 305 -7.59 -14.82 13.29
CA ILE A 305 -7.63 -14.34 14.68
C ILE A 305 -7.30 -15.46 15.64
N THR A 306 -7.88 -16.66 15.44
CA THR A 306 -7.63 -17.83 16.28
C THR A 306 -6.14 -18.17 16.28
N GLN A 307 -5.52 -18.28 15.11
CA GLN A 307 -4.11 -18.59 14.95
C GLN A 307 -3.19 -17.55 15.61
N MET A 308 -3.49 -16.27 15.43
CA MET A 308 -2.67 -15.20 16.02
C MET A 308 -2.77 -15.17 17.53
N LEU A 309 -3.96 -15.38 18.11
CA LEU A 309 -4.15 -15.49 19.56
C LEU A 309 -3.41 -16.73 20.12
N GLU A 310 -3.42 -17.86 19.41
CA GLU A 310 -2.68 -19.08 19.78
C GLU A 310 -1.17 -18.81 19.78
N LEU A 311 -0.62 -18.25 18.71
CA LEU A 311 0.79 -17.88 18.59
C LEU A 311 1.23 -16.89 19.68
N GLY A 312 0.36 -15.95 20.07
CA GLY A 312 0.58 -15.00 21.17
C GLY A 312 0.37 -15.59 22.58
N GLY A 313 0.05 -16.87 22.70
CA GLY A 313 -0.18 -17.52 23.99
C GLY A 313 -1.40 -16.96 24.74
N TRP A 314 -2.45 -16.56 24.02
CA TRP A 314 -3.70 -16.11 24.61
C TRP A 314 -4.62 -17.30 24.91
N SER A 315 -5.26 -17.29 26.09
CA SER A 315 -6.15 -18.40 26.49
C SER A 315 -7.40 -18.48 25.61
N GLU A 316 -7.94 -19.67 25.43
CA GLU A 316 -9.20 -19.95 24.69
C GLU A 316 -9.24 -19.26 23.31
N PRO A 317 -8.22 -19.46 22.42
CA PRO A 317 -8.06 -18.66 21.21
C PRO A 317 -9.28 -18.68 20.29
N ALA A 318 -9.91 -19.84 20.08
CA ALA A 318 -11.08 -19.96 19.21
C ALA A 318 -12.31 -19.25 19.78
N ALA A 319 -12.57 -19.38 21.09
CA ALA A 319 -13.70 -18.70 21.73
C ALA A 319 -13.49 -17.18 21.72
N ASN A 320 -12.27 -16.72 21.99
CA ASN A 320 -11.94 -15.30 21.96
C ASN A 320 -11.96 -14.74 20.52
N ALA A 321 -11.54 -15.49 19.52
CA ALA A 321 -11.64 -15.08 18.11
C ALA A 321 -13.10 -14.83 17.70
N ALA A 322 -14.03 -15.71 18.12
CA ALA A 322 -15.45 -15.50 17.86
C ALA A 322 -16.00 -14.23 18.54
N ARG A 323 -15.57 -13.94 19.78
CA ARG A 323 -15.94 -12.70 20.50
C ARG A 323 -15.38 -11.46 19.80
N VAL A 324 -14.11 -11.49 19.36
CA VAL A 324 -13.45 -10.41 18.61
C VAL A 324 -14.21 -10.11 17.31
N LEU A 325 -14.51 -11.12 16.50
CA LEU A 325 -15.24 -10.94 15.25
C LEU A 325 -16.67 -10.39 15.49
N ALA A 326 -17.35 -10.86 16.52
CA ALA A 326 -18.67 -10.37 16.89
C ALA A 326 -18.63 -8.90 17.36
N PHE A 327 -17.62 -8.52 18.15
CA PHE A 327 -17.41 -7.15 18.59
C PHE A 327 -17.09 -6.22 17.40
N GLU A 328 -16.16 -6.59 16.53
CA GLU A 328 -15.82 -5.81 15.34
C GLU A 328 -17.02 -5.67 14.38
N THR A 329 -17.89 -6.68 14.30
CA THR A 329 -19.14 -6.59 13.52
C THR A 329 -20.08 -5.52 14.09
N GLN A 330 -20.16 -5.37 15.43
CA GLN A 330 -20.93 -4.29 16.04
C GLN A 330 -20.30 -2.93 15.75
N ILE A 331 -18.96 -2.81 15.81
CA ILE A 331 -18.22 -1.61 15.43
C ILE A 331 -18.44 -1.27 13.95
N ALA A 332 -18.40 -2.26 13.05
CA ALA A 332 -18.67 -2.08 11.62
C ALA A 332 -20.08 -1.52 11.35
N ASN A 333 -21.08 -1.92 12.13
CA ASN A 333 -22.42 -1.33 12.04
C ASN A 333 -22.46 0.16 12.42
N ALA A 334 -21.61 0.58 13.37
CA ALA A 334 -21.49 1.98 13.79
C ALA A 334 -20.71 2.85 12.81
N HIS A 335 -19.82 2.26 11.99
CA HIS A 335 -18.96 2.98 11.06
C HIS A 335 -19.73 3.60 9.89
N TRP A 336 -19.28 4.75 9.44
CA TRP A 336 -19.64 5.32 8.15
C TRP A 336 -19.01 4.51 7.01
N THR A 337 -19.64 4.55 5.85
CA THR A 337 -19.08 4.01 4.61
C THR A 337 -17.88 4.84 4.15
N ARG A 338 -17.04 4.28 3.26
CA ARG A 338 -15.94 5.02 2.61
C ARG A 338 -16.44 6.27 1.86
N ALA A 339 -17.59 6.15 1.17
CA ALA A 339 -18.18 7.25 0.43
C ALA A 339 -18.61 8.40 1.36
N GLU A 340 -19.25 8.09 2.49
CA GLU A 340 -19.61 9.11 3.49
C GLU A 340 -18.38 9.74 4.14
N SER A 341 -17.36 8.93 4.48
CA SER A 341 -16.11 9.38 5.08
C SER A 341 -15.25 10.26 4.14
N ARG A 342 -15.48 10.17 2.82
CA ARG A 342 -14.85 11.04 1.82
C ARG A 342 -15.53 12.41 1.71
N ASN A 343 -16.76 12.57 2.20
CA ASN A 343 -17.49 13.83 2.10
C ASN A 343 -16.96 14.85 3.11
N ARG A 344 -16.15 15.81 2.65
CA ARG A 344 -15.54 16.86 3.47
C ARG A 344 -16.55 17.73 4.22
N ASP A 345 -17.76 17.94 3.70
CA ASP A 345 -18.80 18.71 4.38
C ASP A 345 -19.30 18.01 5.65
N LYS A 346 -19.23 16.67 5.70
CA LYS A 346 -19.65 15.86 6.83
C LYS A 346 -18.51 15.57 7.82
N THR A 347 -17.24 15.68 7.42
CA THR A 347 -16.09 15.20 8.19
C THR A 347 -15.38 16.29 8.99
N TYR A 348 -15.97 17.47 9.11
CA TYR A 348 -15.45 18.55 9.95
C TYR A 348 -16.46 18.96 11.04
N ASN A 349 -16.39 18.33 12.19
CA ASN A 349 -17.31 18.54 13.32
C ASN A 349 -16.50 18.86 14.59
N PRO A 350 -16.12 20.13 14.80
CA PRO A 350 -15.38 20.52 15.99
C PRO A 350 -16.29 20.49 17.22
N VAL A 351 -15.80 19.82 18.26
CA VAL A 351 -16.45 19.76 19.58
C VAL A 351 -15.43 20.02 20.67
N THR A 352 -15.89 20.56 21.78
CA THR A 352 -15.12 20.61 23.02
C THR A 352 -15.07 19.22 23.68
N ARG A 353 -14.14 19.01 24.61
CA ARG A 353 -14.08 17.75 25.36
C ARG A 353 -15.35 17.50 26.18
N ALA A 354 -15.94 18.54 26.77
CA ALA A 354 -17.19 18.43 27.52
C ALA A 354 -18.36 18.02 26.62
N GLU A 355 -18.47 18.62 25.44
CA GLU A 355 -19.48 18.23 24.44
C GLU A 355 -19.27 16.79 23.95
N LEU A 356 -18.02 16.37 23.70
CA LEU A 356 -17.73 14.99 23.33
C LEU A 356 -18.16 14.01 24.43
N ALA A 357 -17.80 14.28 25.68
CA ALA A 357 -18.18 13.43 26.82
C ALA A 357 -19.71 13.35 26.99
N ALA A 358 -20.42 14.45 26.76
CA ALA A 358 -21.88 14.49 26.81
C ALA A 358 -22.55 13.73 25.64
N GLN A 359 -21.98 13.84 24.42
CA GLN A 359 -22.51 13.19 23.21
C GLN A 359 -22.19 11.70 23.14
N ALA A 360 -21.06 11.29 23.73
CA ALA A 360 -20.55 9.92 23.68
C ALA A 360 -20.22 9.39 25.10
N PRO A 361 -21.26 9.20 25.96
CA PRO A 361 -21.07 8.68 27.31
C PRO A 361 -20.66 7.20 27.28
N GLY A 362 -20.08 6.71 28.39
CA GLY A 362 -19.70 5.31 28.56
C GLY A 362 -18.28 4.97 28.13
N PHE A 363 -17.48 5.99 27.78
CA PHE A 363 -16.05 5.88 27.51
C PHE A 363 -15.29 6.93 28.34
N ASP A 364 -14.12 6.56 28.87
CA ASP A 364 -13.29 7.45 29.67
C ASP A 364 -12.39 8.32 28.78
N TRP A 365 -12.95 9.42 28.28
CA TRP A 365 -12.28 10.34 27.37
C TRP A 365 -11.06 11.01 27.99
N ASP A 366 -11.10 11.32 29.30
CA ASP A 366 -10.00 12.01 29.96
C ASP A 366 -8.77 11.12 30.10
N VAL A 367 -8.96 9.87 30.49
CA VAL A 367 -7.89 8.87 30.53
C VAL A 367 -7.35 8.63 29.13
N PHE A 368 -8.22 8.47 28.13
CA PHE A 368 -7.83 8.25 26.74
C PHE A 368 -6.96 9.38 26.18
N PHE A 369 -7.41 10.65 26.29
CA PHE A 369 -6.63 11.78 25.76
C PHE A 369 -5.33 12.02 26.55
N THR A 370 -5.33 11.77 27.87
CA THR A 370 -4.13 11.85 28.69
C THR A 370 -3.11 10.79 28.25
N ALA A 371 -3.54 9.55 28.07
CA ALA A 371 -2.69 8.46 27.61
C ALA A 371 -2.18 8.67 26.17
N ALA A 372 -2.98 9.32 25.32
CA ALA A 372 -2.56 9.74 23.98
C ALA A 372 -1.58 10.94 23.99
N GLY A 373 -1.30 11.55 25.15
CA GLY A 373 -0.41 12.71 25.27
C GLY A 373 -0.98 14.00 24.68
N VAL A 374 -2.30 14.08 24.51
CA VAL A 374 -3.03 15.25 23.98
C VAL A 374 -4.09 15.76 24.98
N GLY A 375 -3.92 15.48 26.27
CA GLY A 375 -4.84 15.87 27.33
C GLY A 375 -5.07 17.39 27.44
N GLN A 376 -4.13 18.21 26.96
CA GLN A 376 -4.25 19.67 26.92
C GLN A 376 -5.19 20.18 25.79
N ALA A 377 -5.56 19.34 24.81
CA ALA A 377 -6.48 19.74 23.74
C ALA A 377 -7.87 20.06 24.30
N GLN A 378 -8.33 21.28 24.10
CA GLN A 378 -9.66 21.70 24.54
C GLN A 378 -10.75 21.36 23.51
N ARG A 379 -10.35 21.15 22.26
CA ARG A 379 -11.20 20.88 21.09
C ARG A 379 -10.66 19.71 20.30
N VAL A 380 -11.55 18.93 19.72
CA VAL A 380 -11.26 17.88 18.77
C VAL A 380 -12.24 17.95 17.57
N VAL A 381 -11.75 17.73 16.37
CA VAL A 381 -12.57 17.66 15.16
C VAL A 381 -12.96 16.21 14.90
N LEU A 382 -14.25 15.89 15.03
CA LEU A 382 -14.76 14.55 14.74
C LEU A 382 -14.96 14.38 13.22
N ARG A 383 -14.33 13.36 12.66
CA ARG A 383 -14.48 13.05 11.23
C ARG A 383 -15.80 12.33 10.94
N GLN A 384 -16.21 11.40 11.78
CA GLN A 384 -17.47 10.65 11.66
C GLN A 384 -18.32 10.88 12.92
N ALA A 385 -19.00 12.03 12.95
CA ALA A 385 -19.66 12.55 14.15
C ALA A 385 -20.68 11.58 14.79
N SER A 386 -21.46 10.83 13.98
CA SER A 386 -22.42 9.85 14.53
C SER A 386 -21.79 8.49 14.85
N ALA A 387 -20.65 8.14 14.24
CA ALA A 387 -19.98 6.88 14.53
C ALA A 387 -19.32 6.89 15.92
N ILE A 388 -18.74 8.02 16.33
CA ILE A 388 -18.02 8.13 17.62
C ILE A 388 -18.93 7.79 18.81
N PRO A 389 -20.15 8.40 18.98
CA PRO A 389 -21.05 8.02 20.06
C PRO A 389 -21.53 6.57 19.97
N ALA A 390 -21.84 6.08 18.76
CA ALA A 390 -22.29 4.71 18.58
C ALA A 390 -21.22 3.69 18.99
N MET A 391 -19.95 3.92 18.62
CA MET A 391 -18.83 3.07 19.04
C MET A 391 -18.58 3.14 20.55
N ALA A 392 -18.74 4.31 21.19
CA ALA A 392 -18.64 4.45 22.64
C ALA A 392 -19.71 3.62 23.37
N GLN A 393 -20.94 3.56 22.83
CA GLN A 393 -22.02 2.73 23.36
C GLN A 393 -21.70 1.23 23.21
N VAL A 394 -21.18 0.80 22.04
CA VAL A 394 -20.75 -0.58 21.82
C VAL A 394 -19.64 -0.96 22.81
N PHE A 395 -18.64 -0.10 23.00
CA PHE A 395 -17.59 -0.30 23.99
C PHE A 395 -18.16 -0.44 25.42
N ALA A 396 -19.07 0.45 25.82
CA ALA A 396 -19.69 0.42 27.13
C ALA A 396 -20.52 -0.86 27.38
N ALA A 397 -21.15 -1.41 26.34
CA ALA A 397 -21.96 -2.64 26.43
C ALA A 397 -21.13 -3.93 26.41
N THR A 398 -19.89 -3.89 25.90
CA THR A 398 -19.03 -5.07 25.71
C THR A 398 -18.38 -5.48 27.03
N ASP A 399 -18.29 -6.77 27.32
CA ASP A 399 -17.59 -7.30 28.49
C ASP A 399 -16.05 -7.06 28.40
N LEU A 400 -15.41 -7.04 29.57
CA LEU A 400 -13.98 -6.72 29.68
C LEU A 400 -13.10 -7.78 29.00
N ASP A 401 -13.46 -9.05 29.06
CA ASP A 401 -12.64 -10.14 28.49
C ASP A 401 -12.65 -10.07 26.96
N THR A 402 -13.77 -9.73 26.34
CA THR A 402 -13.86 -9.47 24.91
C THR A 402 -12.98 -8.28 24.50
N LEU A 403 -13.01 -7.17 25.26
CA LEU A 403 -12.15 -6.02 24.97
C LEU A 403 -10.66 -6.36 25.12
N LYS A 404 -10.29 -7.17 26.13
CA LYS A 404 -8.91 -7.66 26.28
C LYS A 404 -8.48 -8.55 25.12
N ALA A 405 -9.33 -9.48 24.69
CA ALA A 405 -9.04 -10.38 23.58
C ALA A 405 -8.86 -9.59 22.27
N TRP A 406 -9.69 -8.58 22.04
CA TRP A 406 -9.59 -7.69 20.89
C TRP A 406 -8.28 -6.88 20.91
N GLN A 407 -7.91 -6.30 22.06
CA GLN A 407 -6.62 -5.62 22.23
C GLN A 407 -5.44 -6.56 22.00
N ALA A 408 -5.50 -7.78 22.54
CA ALA A 408 -4.45 -8.79 22.41
C ALA A 408 -4.27 -9.21 20.95
N PHE A 409 -5.35 -9.56 20.25
CA PHE A 409 -5.29 -9.92 18.84
C PHE A 409 -4.63 -8.81 18.01
N HIS A 410 -5.08 -7.58 18.17
CA HIS A 410 -4.53 -6.47 17.39
C HIS A 410 -3.10 -6.08 17.78
N ALA A 411 -2.70 -6.29 19.04
CA ALA A 411 -1.31 -6.08 19.42
C ALA A 411 -0.37 -7.11 18.77
N ILE A 412 -0.83 -8.35 18.66
CA ILE A 412 -0.11 -9.44 17.98
C ILE A 412 -0.07 -9.17 16.47
N ASP A 413 -1.22 -8.87 15.86
CA ASP A 413 -1.36 -8.59 14.43
C ASP A 413 -0.49 -7.40 13.97
N ASP A 414 -0.50 -6.30 14.74
CA ASP A 414 0.29 -5.08 14.45
C ASP A 414 1.81 -5.30 14.58
N ALA A 415 2.22 -6.25 15.41
CA ALA A 415 3.63 -6.61 15.59
C ALA A 415 4.09 -7.76 14.68
N ALA A 416 3.17 -8.53 14.10
CA ALA A 416 3.44 -9.77 13.36
C ALA A 416 4.58 -9.67 12.32
N PRO A 417 4.69 -8.60 11.50
CA PRO A 417 5.76 -8.45 10.52
C PRO A 417 7.18 -8.38 11.13
N LEU A 418 7.28 -8.11 12.45
CA LEU A 418 8.53 -7.94 13.18
C LEU A 418 8.91 -9.16 14.03
N LEU A 419 8.08 -10.19 14.05
CA LEU A 419 8.22 -11.36 14.90
C LEU A 419 8.76 -12.57 14.13
N SER A 420 8.82 -13.74 14.81
CA SER A 420 9.27 -14.99 14.21
C SER A 420 8.42 -15.42 13.02
N LYS A 421 8.99 -16.31 12.21
CA LYS A 421 8.41 -16.78 10.94
C LYS A 421 6.94 -17.22 11.05
N ALA A 422 6.56 -17.84 12.16
CA ALA A 422 5.18 -18.30 12.36
C ALA A 422 4.15 -17.15 12.30
N PHE A 423 4.47 -15.98 12.86
CA PHE A 423 3.61 -14.79 12.80
C PHE A 423 3.58 -14.17 11.40
N VAL A 424 4.76 -14.03 10.79
CA VAL A 424 4.91 -13.48 9.43
C VAL A 424 4.17 -14.33 8.41
N ASP A 425 4.30 -15.66 8.49
CA ASP A 425 3.60 -16.57 7.59
C ASP A 425 2.08 -16.52 7.78
N ALA A 426 1.59 -16.46 9.03
CA ALA A 426 0.17 -16.35 9.30
C ALA A 426 -0.42 -15.05 8.73
N GLU A 427 0.27 -13.92 8.91
CA GLU A 427 -0.12 -12.63 8.37
C GLU A 427 -0.10 -12.65 6.84
N PHE A 428 0.96 -13.16 6.22
CA PHE A 428 1.08 -13.28 4.76
C PHE A 428 -0.02 -14.15 4.16
N GLU A 429 -0.29 -15.33 4.70
CA GLU A 429 -1.33 -16.26 4.19
C GLU A 429 -2.71 -15.62 4.19
N PHE A 430 -3.03 -14.82 5.21
CA PHE A 430 -4.32 -14.16 5.29
C PHE A 430 -4.36 -12.85 4.48
N ARG A 431 -3.47 -11.90 4.78
CA ARG A 431 -3.55 -10.54 4.23
C ARG A 431 -3.05 -10.43 2.80
N SER A 432 -1.93 -11.08 2.50
CA SER A 432 -1.30 -10.95 1.20
C SER A 432 -1.79 -12.02 0.22
N ARG A 433 -1.73 -13.31 0.59
CA ARG A 433 -2.14 -14.37 -0.33
C ARG A 433 -3.65 -14.44 -0.52
N PHE A 434 -4.42 -14.50 0.57
CA PHE A 434 -5.87 -14.68 0.46
C PHE A 434 -6.61 -13.38 0.11
N LEU A 435 -6.36 -12.27 0.82
CA LEU A 435 -7.10 -11.03 0.58
C LEU A 435 -6.60 -10.26 -0.65
N ALA A 436 -5.28 -10.19 -0.88
CA ALA A 436 -4.69 -9.41 -1.96
C ALA A 436 -4.35 -10.22 -3.22
N GLY A 437 -4.34 -11.57 -3.15
CA GLY A 437 -4.02 -12.44 -4.28
C GLY A 437 -2.54 -12.48 -4.64
N GLN A 438 -1.64 -12.17 -3.72
CA GLN A 438 -0.19 -12.24 -3.90
C GLN A 438 0.30 -13.68 -3.70
N PRO A 439 0.87 -14.35 -4.73
CA PRO A 439 1.23 -15.77 -4.63
C PRO A 439 2.36 -16.08 -3.65
N GLU A 440 3.40 -15.24 -3.61
CA GLU A 440 4.62 -15.46 -2.82
C GLU A 440 4.95 -14.26 -1.92
N PRO A 441 5.57 -14.48 -0.76
CA PRO A 441 6.04 -13.39 0.09
C PRO A 441 7.15 -12.61 -0.61
N LYS A 442 7.27 -11.33 -0.28
CA LYS A 442 8.41 -10.52 -0.70
C LYS A 442 9.70 -11.08 -0.09
N PRO A 443 10.82 -11.02 -0.81
CA PRO A 443 12.14 -11.25 -0.24
C PRO A 443 12.37 -10.42 1.04
N ARG A 444 13.05 -10.98 2.03
CA ARG A 444 13.24 -10.35 3.34
C ARG A 444 13.84 -8.94 3.25
N TRP A 445 14.80 -8.74 2.34
CA TRP A 445 15.44 -7.45 2.14
C TRP A 445 14.47 -6.35 1.72
N LYS A 446 13.42 -6.65 0.93
CA LYS A 446 12.39 -5.67 0.55
C LYS A 446 11.60 -5.19 1.77
N ASN A 447 11.28 -6.10 2.67
CA ASN A 447 10.62 -5.76 3.93
C ASN A 447 11.54 -4.95 4.84
N ALA A 448 12.84 -5.27 4.88
CA ALA A 448 13.86 -4.53 5.63
C ALA A 448 14.03 -3.09 5.11
N VAL A 449 14.05 -2.92 3.78
CA VAL A 449 14.04 -1.59 3.13
C VAL A 449 12.81 -0.81 3.56
N GLY A 450 11.62 -1.39 3.39
CA GLY A 450 10.36 -0.72 3.78
C GLY A 450 10.30 -0.38 5.27
N HIS A 451 10.86 -1.22 6.14
CA HIS A 451 10.95 -0.95 7.58
C HIS A 451 11.85 0.25 7.88
N ALA A 452 13.05 0.31 7.30
CA ALA A 452 13.97 1.43 7.47
C ALA A 452 13.40 2.75 6.91
N GLU A 453 12.78 2.69 5.72
CA GLU A 453 12.09 3.84 5.10
C GLU A 453 10.91 4.34 5.94
N GLY A 454 10.13 3.46 6.52
CA GLY A 454 9.02 3.81 7.41
C GLY A 454 9.46 4.56 8.67
N ILE A 455 10.72 4.40 9.09
CA ILE A 455 11.27 5.04 10.29
C ILE A 455 12.10 6.27 9.95
N MET A 456 13.02 6.19 8.99
CA MET A 456 13.99 7.25 8.67
C MET A 456 13.95 7.67 7.20
N GLY A 457 12.77 7.67 6.59
CA GLY A 457 12.60 7.85 5.15
C GLY A 457 13.17 9.17 4.60
N GLU A 458 13.09 10.29 5.33
CA GLU A 458 13.69 11.54 4.85
C GLU A 458 15.22 11.53 4.93
N ALA A 459 15.82 10.89 5.92
CA ALA A 459 17.28 10.75 5.99
C ALA A 459 17.80 9.87 4.83
N ILE A 460 17.08 8.79 4.50
CA ILE A 460 17.34 7.94 3.31
C ILE A 460 17.17 8.79 2.04
N GLY A 461 16.07 9.54 1.94
CA GLY A 461 15.74 10.40 0.81
C GLY A 461 16.78 11.48 0.53
N ARG A 462 17.38 12.03 1.57
CA ARG A 462 18.44 13.04 1.46
C ARG A 462 19.67 12.53 0.65
N ASP A 463 20.03 11.28 0.85
CA ASP A 463 21.14 10.68 0.11
C ASP A 463 20.69 10.12 -1.25
N TYR A 464 19.44 9.65 -1.37
CA TYR A 464 18.84 9.23 -2.63
C TYR A 464 18.85 10.36 -3.67
N VAL A 465 18.45 11.57 -3.31
CA VAL A 465 18.36 12.69 -4.27
C VAL A 465 19.73 13.15 -4.78
N LYS A 466 20.78 13.01 -3.98
CA LYS A 466 22.16 13.33 -4.42
C LYS A 466 22.60 12.47 -5.61
N LEU A 467 22.11 11.23 -5.69
CA LEU A 467 22.48 10.26 -6.71
C LEU A 467 21.52 10.25 -7.91
N TYR A 468 20.22 10.49 -7.66
CA TYR A 468 19.16 10.16 -8.62
C TYR A 468 18.25 11.33 -9.00
N PHE A 469 18.50 12.54 -8.49
CA PHE A 469 17.73 13.72 -8.87
C PHE A 469 18.64 14.90 -9.25
N PRO A 470 19.05 15.00 -10.52
CA PRO A 470 19.91 16.09 -10.97
C PRO A 470 19.16 17.43 -11.03
N ALA A 471 19.88 18.53 -10.86
CA ALA A 471 19.33 19.88 -10.76
C ALA A 471 18.59 20.33 -12.04
N ASP A 472 19.01 19.88 -13.22
CA ASP A 472 18.36 20.20 -14.49
C ASP A 472 16.98 19.53 -14.64
N ALA A 473 16.76 18.37 -14.02
CA ALA A 473 15.45 17.72 -13.98
C ALA A 473 14.42 18.61 -13.29
N LYS A 474 14.79 19.26 -12.18
CA LYS A 474 13.91 20.21 -11.49
C LYS A 474 13.49 21.37 -12.39
N ALA A 475 14.46 22.01 -13.08
CA ALA A 475 14.18 23.15 -13.95
C ALA A 475 13.25 22.79 -15.13
N LYS A 476 13.43 21.58 -15.72
CA LYS A 476 12.55 21.08 -16.79
C LYS A 476 11.13 20.80 -16.27
N MET A 477 11.00 20.25 -15.06
CA MET A 477 9.71 20.04 -14.41
C MET A 477 9.02 21.36 -14.07
N ASP A 478 9.72 22.36 -13.55
CA ASP A 478 9.17 23.69 -13.30
C ASP A 478 8.53 24.28 -14.58
N ALA A 479 9.20 24.16 -15.73
CA ALA A 479 8.70 24.60 -17.01
C ALA A 479 7.45 23.81 -17.47
N LEU A 480 7.44 22.50 -17.31
CA LEU A 480 6.29 21.65 -17.64
C LEU A 480 5.06 22.04 -16.80
N VAL A 481 5.23 22.18 -15.48
CA VAL A 481 4.14 22.57 -14.56
C VAL A 481 3.61 23.97 -14.94
N ALA A 482 4.50 24.93 -15.23
CA ALA A 482 4.10 26.26 -15.64
C ALA A 482 3.23 26.23 -16.91
N ASN A 483 3.61 25.46 -17.91
CA ASN A 483 2.86 25.33 -19.16
C ASN A 483 1.50 24.63 -18.95
N VAL A 484 1.42 23.57 -18.14
CA VAL A 484 0.15 22.90 -17.82
C VAL A 484 -0.77 23.83 -17.02
N LYS A 485 -0.23 24.64 -16.09
CA LYS A 485 -1.00 25.69 -15.37
C LYS A 485 -1.56 26.74 -16.34
N VAL A 486 -0.80 27.19 -17.34
CA VAL A 486 -1.28 28.12 -18.37
C VAL A 486 -2.43 27.47 -19.16
N ALA A 487 -2.26 26.24 -19.64
CA ALA A 487 -3.30 25.51 -20.37
C ALA A 487 -4.58 25.32 -19.53
N MET A 488 -4.44 25.00 -18.24
CA MET A 488 -5.57 24.90 -17.31
C MET A 488 -6.26 26.26 -17.13
N GLY A 489 -5.50 27.35 -17.01
CA GLY A 489 -6.04 28.72 -16.93
C GLY A 489 -6.87 29.12 -18.16
N GLU A 490 -6.39 28.80 -19.38
CA GLU A 490 -7.14 29.00 -20.60
C GLU A 490 -8.40 28.13 -20.64
N ARG A 491 -8.32 26.88 -20.18
CA ARG A 491 -9.49 26.00 -20.10
C ARG A 491 -10.56 26.53 -19.13
N LEU A 492 -10.16 27.02 -17.94
CA LEU A 492 -11.07 27.60 -16.96
C LEU A 492 -11.87 28.79 -17.52
N LYS A 493 -11.26 29.65 -18.37
CA LYS A 493 -11.93 30.78 -19.01
C LYS A 493 -13.08 30.35 -19.91
N GLN A 494 -12.99 29.14 -20.51
CA GLN A 494 -13.92 28.62 -21.50
C GLN A 494 -15.07 27.77 -20.90
N LEU A 495 -15.09 27.55 -19.58
CA LEU A 495 -16.10 26.69 -18.93
C LEU A 495 -17.45 27.46 -18.81
N GLU A 496 -18.37 27.22 -19.73
CA GLU A 496 -19.68 27.90 -19.80
C GLU A 496 -20.56 27.60 -18.57
N TRP A 497 -20.42 26.43 -17.95
CA TRP A 497 -21.17 26.01 -16.77
C TRP A 497 -20.74 26.71 -15.47
N MET A 498 -19.56 27.35 -15.44
CA MET A 498 -19.12 28.19 -14.32
C MET A 498 -19.63 29.61 -14.46
N SER A 499 -20.12 30.21 -13.38
CA SER A 499 -20.41 31.67 -13.34
C SER A 499 -19.12 32.48 -13.52
N PRO A 500 -19.20 33.74 -13.97
CA PRO A 500 -18.03 34.62 -14.05
C PRO A 500 -17.28 34.75 -12.71
N ALA A 501 -18.02 34.86 -11.60
CA ALA A 501 -17.44 34.92 -10.25
C ALA A 501 -16.69 33.62 -9.90
N THR A 502 -17.29 32.47 -10.14
CA THR A 502 -16.64 31.17 -9.90
C THR A 502 -15.39 30.98 -10.75
N ARG A 503 -15.40 31.43 -12.02
CA ARG A 503 -14.20 31.42 -12.87
C ARG A 503 -13.08 32.30 -12.34
N ALA A 504 -13.41 33.47 -11.78
CA ALA A 504 -12.42 34.36 -11.18
C ALA A 504 -11.77 33.72 -9.93
N GLU A 505 -12.57 33.11 -9.05
CA GLU A 505 -12.06 32.38 -7.87
C GLU A 505 -11.22 31.18 -8.27
N ALA A 506 -11.65 30.39 -9.27
CA ALA A 506 -10.88 29.27 -9.78
C ALA A 506 -9.53 29.71 -10.37
N ALA A 507 -9.50 30.83 -11.09
CA ALA A 507 -8.27 31.40 -11.63
C ALA A 507 -7.33 31.90 -10.52
N ALA A 508 -7.87 32.55 -9.49
CA ALA A 508 -7.11 33.00 -8.32
C ALA A 508 -6.50 31.79 -7.55
N LYS A 509 -7.31 30.75 -7.35
CA LYS A 509 -6.84 29.50 -6.74
C LYS A 509 -5.71 28.86 -7.53
N LEU A 510 -5.85 28.71 -8.86
CA LEU A 510 -4.81 28.15 -9.72
C LEU A 510 -3.53 28.98 -9.68
N ALA A 511 -3.64 30.31 -9.66
CA ALA A 511 -2.47 31.19 -9.55
C ALA A 511 -1.71 30.99 -8.23
N GLY A 512 -2.46 30.75 -7.13
CA GLY A 512 -1.93 30.53 -5.79
C GLY A 512 -1.40 29.12 -5.53
N PHE A 513 -1.43 28.19 -6.50
CA PHE A 513 -0.89 26.84 -6.29
C PHE A 513 0.58 26.87 -5.91
N GLY A 514 0.90 26.39 -4.70
CA GLY A 514 2.25 26.03 -4.29
C GLY A 514 2.79 24.87 -5.14
N LEU A 515 4.10 24.85 -5.33
CA LEU A 515 4.78 23.82 -6.12
C LEU A 515 5.99 23.29 -5.36
N LYS A 516 6.06 21.97 -5.22
CA LYS A 516 7.18 21.27 -4.60
C LYS A 516 7.66 20.17 -5.55
N ILE A 517 8.95 20.19 -5.93
CA ILE A 517 9.54 19.25 -6.89
C ILE A 517 10.82 18.65 -6.33
N GLY A 518 10.91 17.34 -6.35
CA GLY A 518 12.09 16.54 -6.03
C GLY A 518 12.21 16.21 -4.55
N HIS A 519 12.50 17.18 -3.71
CA HIS A 519 12.79 16.97 -2.29
C HIS A 519 12.51 18.23 -1.45
N PRO A 520 12.36 18.09 -0.10
CA PRO A 520 12.26 19.23 0.80
C PRO A 520 13.59 20.01 0.87
N ASP A 521 13.48 21.33 1.11
CA ASP A 521 14.65 22.19 1.38
C ASP A 521 15.17 22.01 2.81
N VAL A 522 14.28 21.69 3.76
CA VAL A 522 14.61 21.42 5.16
C VAL A 522 14.31 19.96 5.46
N TRP A 523 15.33 19.24 5.88
CA TRP A 523 15.24 17.83 6.21
C TRP A 523 14.87 17.63 7.68
N ARG A 524 14.13 16.56 7.94
CA ARG A 524 13.76 16.16 9.30
C ARG A 524 15.01 15.81 10.12
N ASP A 525 15.06 16.31 11.35
CA ASP A 525 16.07 15.96 12.33
C ASP A 525 15.71 14.66 13.07
N TYR A 526 16.57 13.65 12.94
CA TYR A 526 16.45 12.36 13.62
C TYR A 526 17.42 12.23 14.81
N SER A 527 18.08 13.31 15.26
CA SER A 527 19.08 13.25 16.33
C SER A 527 18.52 12.65 17.62
N ALA A 528 17.27 13.00 17.99
CA ALA A 528 16.58 12.50 19.17
C ALA A 528 16.02 11.07 19.04
N LEU A 529 16.01 10.47 17.84
CA LEU A 529 15.58 9.09 17.65
C LEU A 529 16.66 8.13 18.14
N GLU A 530 16.37 7.36 19.19
CA GLU A 530 17.24 6.29 19.65
C GLU A 530 17.02 5.00 18.86
N VAL A 531 18.09 4.45 18.29
CA VAL A 531 18.09 3.17 17.59
C VAL A 531 19.14 2.24 18.22
N ARG A 532 18.74 1.03 18.56
CA ARG A 532 19.60 0.00 19.18
C ARG A 532 19.83 -1.15 18.21
N ASN A 533 21.07 -1.66 18.16
CA ASN A 533 21.38 -2.82 17.32
C ASN A 533 20.59 -4.05 17.79
N GLY A 534 20.01 -4.79 16.82
CA GLY A 534 19.30 -6.05 17.06
C GLY A 534 17.92 -5.92 17.74
N ASP A 535 17.47 -4.71 18.11
CA ASP A 535 16.21 -4.49 18.79
C ASP A 535 15.09 -4.02 17.82
N VAL A 536 14.67 -4.90 16.92
CA VAL A 536 13.70 -4.54 15.84
C VAL A 536 12.39 -4.01 16.41
N VAL A 537 11.79 -4.72 17.36
CA VAL A 537 10.52 -4.38 17.99
C VAL A 537 10.65 -3.10 18.82
N GLY A 538 11.69 -3.00 19.65
CA GLY A 538 11.93 -1.80 20.46
C GLY A 538 12.25 -0.58 19.61
N ASN A 539 12.99 -0.71 18.51
CA ASN A 539 13.25 0.37 17.57
C ASN A 539 11.96 0.88 16.92
N THR A 540 11.06 -0.03 16.54
CA THR A 540 9.74 0.34 15.99
C THR A 540 8.92 1.13 17.01
N LEU A 541 8.90 0.72 18.28
CA LEU A 541 8.17 1.43 19.33
C LEU A 541 8.79 2.81 19.63
N ARG A 542 10.13 2.92 19.67
CA ARG A 542 10.83 4.21 19.82
C ARG A 542 10.56 5.14 18.65
N ALA A 543 10.53 4.61 17.43
CA ALA A 543 10.20 5.36 16.23
C ALA A 543 8.75 5.86 16.24
N ARG A 544 7.79 5.03 16.66
CA ARG A 544 6.39 5.45 16.86
C ARG A 544 6.27 6.56 17.90
N ALA A 545 6.99 6.43 19.01
CA ALA A 545 7.00 7.46 20.04
C ALA A 545 7.61 8.78 19.52
N PHE A 546 8.76 8.70 18.84
CA PHE A 546 9.42 9.85 18.21
C PHE A 546 8.51 10.55 17.20
N GLU A 547 7.82 9.79 16.33
CA GLU A 547 6.89 10.32 15.35
C GLU A 547 5.68 10.97 16.01
N TRP A 548 5.11 10.32 17.01
CA TRP A 548 3.95 10.84 17.72
C TRP A 548 4.30 12.10 18.54
N ASP A 549 5.45 12.12 19.20
CA ASP A 549 5.95 13.29 19.93
C ASP A 549 6.14 14.49 19.01
N TYR A 550 6.69 14.28 17.82
CA TYR A 550 6.82 15.31 16.80
C TYR A 550 5.44 15.86 16.38
N ARG A 551 4.47 14.98 16.13
CA ARG A 551 3.12 15.42 15.72
C ARG A 551 2.37 16.11 16.83
N ARG A 552 2.33 15.54 18.03
CA ARG A 552 1.57 16.11 19.14
C ARG A 552 2.14 17.43 19.66
N ALA A 553 3.45 17.63 19.57
CA ALA A 553 4.09 18.90 19.94
C ALA A 553 3.63 20.07 19.07
N ARG A 554 3.15 19.81 17.86
CA ARG A 554 2.67 20.82 16.90
C ARG A 554 1.23 21.26 17.16
N LEU A 555 0.48 20.57 18.01
CA LEU A 555 -0.92 20.88 18.30
C LEU A 555 -1.09 22.34 18.72
N GLY A 556 -1.91 23.10 17.97
CA GLY A 556 -2.14 24.51 18.17
C GLY A 556 -1.02 25.44 17.66
N GLN A 557 0.09 24.88 17.13
CA GLN A 557 1.16 25.65 16.50
C GLN A 557 0.77 26.07 15.08
N GLN A 558 1.56 27.00 14.52
CA GLN A 558 1.46 27.39 13.13
C GLN A 558 1.87 26.23 12.22
N VAL A 559 1.14 26.05 11.11
CA VAL A 559 1.43 25.01 10.11
C VAL A 559 2.76 25.31 9.42
N ASP A 560 3.62 24.30 9.40
CA ASP A 560 4.82 24.32 8.59
C ASP A 560 4.46 24.00 7.12
N LYS A 561 4.42 25.05 6.30
CA LYS A 561 4.12 24.91 4.87
C LYS A 561 5.29 24.31 4.08
N ALA A 562 6.51 24.25 4.64
CA ALA A 562 7.66 23.63 3.99
C ALA A 562 7.63 22.09 4.08
N GLU A 563 6.91 21.51 5.04
CA GLU A 563 6.83 20.06 5.26
C GLU A 563 6.22 19.31 4.06
N TRP A 564 6.80 18.17 3.74
CA TRP A 564 6.33 17.24 2.71
C TRP A 564 5.53 16.08 3.31
N GLY A 565 4.50 15.62 2.61
CA GLY A 565 3.70 14.44 2.98
C GLY A 565 4.27 13.12 2.47
N MET A 566 5.29 13.16 1.60
CA MET A 566 5.96 11.99 1.02
C MET A 566 7.46 12.20 1.01
N THR A 567 8.21 11.10 1.11
CA THR A 567 9.67 11.12 0.98
C THR A 567 10.10 11.22 -0.49
N PRO A 568 11.31 11.71 -0.80
CA PRO A 568 11.80 11.86 -2.17
C PRO A 568 11.85 10.57 -2.99
N GLN A 569 12.09 9.42 -2.37
CA GLN A 569 12.10 8.10 -3.00
C GLN A 569 10.72 7.48 -3.18
N THR A 570 9.64 8.17 -2.81
CA THR A 570 8.26 7.72 -3.05
C THR A 570 7.86 7.92 -4.52
N VAL A 571 7.46 6.84 -5.18
CA VAL A 571 6.92 6.89 -6.56
C VAL A 571 5.44 7.24 -6.49
N ASN A 572 5.14 8.51 -6.39
CA ASN A 572 3.80 9.09 -6.38
C ASN A 572 3.88 10.62 -6.51
N ALA A 573 2.71 11.29 -6.56
CA ALA A 573 2.52 12.72 -6.44
C ALA A 573 1.29 12.99 -5.57
N TYR A 574 1.03 14.24 -5.18
CA TYR A 574 -0.19 14.59 -4.48
C TYR A 574 -0.53 16.08 -4.56
N TYR A 575 -1.83 16.38 -4.44
CA TYR A 575 -2.35 17.70 -4.13
C TYR A 575 -2.75 17.80 -2.65
N ASN A 576 -2.30 18.86 -1.97
CA ASN A 576 -2.74 19.19 -0.61
C ASN A 576 -3.74 20.36 -0.66
N SER A 577 -5.00 20.10 -0.34
CA SER A 577 -6.06 21.07 -0.42
C SER A 577 -6.01 22.16 0.67
N VAL A 578 -5.38 21.89 1.82
CA VAL A 578 -5.26 22.85 2.93
C VAL A 578 -4.10 23.81 2.68
N LYS A 579 -3.03 23.33 2.04
CA LYS A 579 -1.88 24.17 1.65
C LYS A 579 -1.99 24.72 0.23
N ASN A 580 -3.00 24.28 -0.53
CA ASN A 580 -3.19 24.59 -1.96
C ASN A 580 -1.92 24.36 -2.78
N GLU A 581 -1.32 23.18 -2.66
CA GLU A 581 -0.02 22.83 -3.29
C GLU A 581 -0.06 21.49 -4.01
N ILE A 582 0.75 21.37 -5.07
CA ILE A 582 1.04 20.11 -5.77
C ILE A 582 2.50 19.70 -5.52
N VAL A 583 2.72 18.42 -5.30
CA VAL A 583 4.02 17.89 -4.86
C VAL A 583 4.42 16.68 -5.68
N PHE A 584 5.66 16.69 -6.20
CA PHE A 584 6.23 15.64 -7.05
C PHE A 584 7.57 15.16 -6.47
N PRO A 585 7.61 14.07 -5.71
CA PRO A 585 8.85 13.47 -5.22
C PRO A 585 9.82 13.06 -6.34
N ALA A 586 11.10 13.03 -6.04
CA ALA A 586 12.16 12.74 -7.02
C ALA A 586 11.98 11.39 -7.75
N ALA A 587 11.47 10.38 -7.05
CA ALA A 587 11.38 9.02 -7.60
C ALA A 587 10.34 8.87 -8.72
N ILE A 588 9.27 9.69 -8.78
CA ILE A 588 8.34 9.66 -9.92
C ILE A 588 8.92 10.38 -11.14
N LEU A 589 9.94 11.23 -10.95
CA LEU A 589 10.55 12.02 -12.01
C LEU A 589 11.65 11.22 -12.74
N GLN A 590 11.27 10.02 -13.20
CA GLN A 590 12.09 9.06 -13.92
C GLN A 590 11.28 8.44 -15.07
N PRO A 591 11.91 7.89 -16.12
CA PRO A 591 11.19 7.08 -17.11
C PRO A 591 10.40 5.94 -16.44
N PRO A 592 9.15 5.65 -16.90
CA PRO A 592 8.51 6.19 -18.10
C PRO A 592 7.72 7.48 -17.90
N PHE A 593 7.65 8.06 -16.70
CA PHE A 593 6.87 9.26 -16.44
C PHE A 593 7.58 10.53 -16.91
N PHE A 594 8.88 10.63 -16.62
CA PHE A 594 9.68 11.80 -16.96
C PHE A 594 11.10 11.39 -17.37
N ASP A 595 11.53 11.80 -18.57
CA ASP A 595 12.89 11.66 -19.06
C ASP A 595 13.39 13.06 -19.49
N PRO A 596 14.34 13.66 -18.76
CA PRO A 596 14.82 15.01 -19.07
C PRO A 596 15.47 15.11 -20.45
N ASP A 597 15.90 14.00 -21.05
CA ASP A 597 16.56 13.95 -22.35
C ASP A 597 15.63 13.49 -23.49
N ALA A 598 14.37 13.15 -23.18
CA ALA A 598 13.39 12.81 -24.20
C ALA A 598 12.78 14.05 -24.87
N ASP A 599 12.10 13.83 -26.00
CA ASP A 599 11.30 14.88 -26.64
C ASP A 599 10.26 15.43 -25.64
N PRO A 600 10.07 16.76 -25.58
CA PRO A 600 9.06 17.36 -24.70
C PRO A 600 7.66 16.75 -24.81
N ALA A 601 7.25 16.32 -26.01
CA ALA A 601 5.93 15.69 -26.21
C ALA A 601 5.78 14.40 -25.40
N VAL A 602 6.85 13.62 -25.25
CA VAL A 602 6.87 12.39 -24.42
C VAL A 602 6.63 12.76 -22.96
N ASN A 603 7.29 13.77 -22.44
CA ASN A 603 7.13 14.24 -21.07
C ASN A 603 5.72 14.83 -20.81
N TYR A 604 5.13 15.53 -21.79
CA TYR A 604 3.74 15.97 -21.68
C TYR A 604 2.76 14.79 -21.67
N GLY A 605 3.02 13.72 -22.43
CA GLY A 605 2.22 12.49 -22.41
C GLY A 605 2.39 11.67 -21.12
N GLY A 606 3.58 11.67 -20.53
CA GLY A 606 3.90 10.96 -19.28
C GLY A 606 3.58 11.81 -18.05
N ILE A 607 4.60 12.52 -17.52
CA ILE A 607 4.45 13.31 -16.28
C ILE A 607 3.47 14.46 -16.43
N GLY A 608 3.26 15.00 -17.64
CA GLY A 608 2.27 16.05 -17.88
C GLY A 608 0.85 15.59 -17.58
N GLY A 609 0.53 14.31 -17.82
CA GLY A 609 -0.72 13.70 -17.39
C GLY A 609 -0.87 13.67 -15.87
N VAL A 610 0.20 13.34 -15.14
CA VAL A 610 0.23 13.36 -13.66
C VAL A 610 0.10 14.80 -13.14
N ILE A 611 0.81 15.75 -13.74
CA ILE A 611 0.69 17.18 -13.36
C ILE A 611 -0.76 17.66 -13.52
N GLY A 612 -1.41 17.33 -14.64
CA GLY A 612 -2.82 17.66 -14.88
C GLY A 612 -3.74 17.01 -13.85
N HIS A 613 -3.49 15.76 -13.47
CA HIS A 613 -4.21 15.04 -12.43
C HIS A 613 -4.12 15.76 -11.07
N GLU A 614 -2.92 16.14 -10.63
CA GLU A 614 -2.75 16.86 -9.36
C GLU A 614 -3.39 18.26 -9.38
N ILE A 615 -3.27 18.98 -10.49
CA ILE A 615 -3.95 20.28 -10.64
C ILE A 615 -5.48 20.10 -10.55
N ILE A 616 -6.05 19.08 -11.20
CA ILE A 616 -7.50 18.83 -11.21
C ILE A 616 -8.00 18.50 -9.81
N HIS A 617 -7.20 17.86 -8.94
CA HIS A 617 -7.57 17.66 -7.54
C HIS A 617 -7.94 18.96 -6.82
N GLY A 618 -7.39 20.11 -7.19
CA GLY A 618 -7.81 21.41 -6.68
C GLY A 618 -9.23 21.82 -7.08
N PHE A 619 -9.82 21.20 -8.11
CA PHE A 619 -11.09 21.59 -8.73
C PHE A 619 -12.11 20.43 -8.79
N ASP A 620 -11.76 19.22 -8.35
CA ASP A 620 -12.63 18.06 -8.33
C ASP A 620 -13.78 18.20 -7.31
N ASP A 621 -14.56 17.13 -7.10
CA ASP A 621 -15.72 17.13 -6.19
C ASP A 621 -15.36 17.48 -4.74
N GLN A 622 -14.12 17.27 -4.31
CA GLN A 622 -13.64 17.64 -2.99
C GLN A 622 -12.77 18.91 -3.00
N GLY A 623 -11.89 19.06 -4.00
CA GLY A 623 -11.01 20.23 -4.10
C GLY A 623 -11.75 21.56 -4.27
N ARG A 624 -12.88 21.56 -5.00
CA ARG A 624 -13.75 22.75 -5.15
C ARG A 624 -14.29 23.31 -3.82
N LYS A 625 -14.14 22.59 -2.70
CA LYS A 625 -14.63 23.01 -1.37
C LYS A 625 -13.60 23.84 -0.59
N SER A 626 -12.39 23.97 -1.10
CA SER A 626 -11.34 24.87 -0.59
C SER A 626 -11.09 25.98 -1.61
N ASP A 627 -10.80 27.18 -1.12
CA ASP A 627 -10.34 28.30 -1.95
C ASP A 627 -8.81 28.27 -2.16
N GLY A 628 -8.22 29.38 -2.59
CA GLY A 628 -6.77 29.46 -2.81
C GLY A 628 -5.94 29.57 -1.53
N GLN A 629 -6.58 29.71 -0.38
CA GLN A 629 -5.91 29.76 0.91
C GLN A 629 -5.96 28.41 1.66
N GLY A 630 -6.84 27.47 1.24
CA GLY A 630 -6.96 26.14 1.85
C GLY A 630 -8.30 25.79 2.53
#